data_60acacde0f6fcfcf83d3d061b2c0674f
#
_entry.id   60acacde0f6fcfcf83d3d061b2c0674f
#
_cell.length_a   1.000
_cell.length_b   1.000
_cell.length_c   1.000
_cell.angle_alpha   90.00
_cell.angle_beta   90.00
_cell.angle_gamma   90.00
#
_symmetry.space_group_name_H-M   'P 1'
#
loop_
_entity.id
_entity.type
_entity.pdbx_description
1 polymer ?
#
loop_
_entity_poly.entity_id
_entity_poly.type
_entity_poly.pdbx_seq_one_letter_code
_entity_poly.pdbx_strand_id
1 'polypeptide(L)'
;EYRVPKTKIPRRGEQAAAAAVRLPFSLRFIGGKGSAASTPRVRLSSEHAAIKFEVIPMEYYHMGTYDVAVVGAGHAGVEAALAAARLGCRTVLFTISLDQIANMPCNPSIGGTAKGHLVREIDALGGEMGKAADVCFLQSRMLNRGKGPAVHSLRVQADRVQYHNYMKQVCEKTPLLEIKQAEIAEIQTESGRVTGVVTSLGAQYTVSAAVIATGTYLNGRIHVGQVSYESGPDAALPSRPLGKNLQELGLRMRRFKTGTPCRVHRRSIDFDAMERQDGDDHIVPFSFGSDPSRMHNQVSCYITYTNEETHRIIRENLHRSPLFSGQIEGVGPRYCPSIETKIVRFSDKPRHQLFVEPMGMQTEEYYLQGMSSSLPEDVQLAFLRTIRGLEHVEIMRPAYAIEYDCVDPTELRASLESKKIAGLFGAGQFNGSSGYEEAAAQGLVAGINAALAVQGKPAFVMDRAQSYIGTLVDDLVTKGCEDPYRMMTSRSEYSLILRQDNADQRLMPLGHALGLVSEERYQHMLEKYQLVAQEKKRVEKTNIAPSPEINAFLESHGTAPLATGC
;
A
#
# COMPACT_ATOMS: atom_id res chain seq x y z
N GLU A 1 -0.65 -52.35 8.42
CA GLU A 1 -1.78 -53.11 7.85
C GLU A 1 -3.09 -52.64 8.45
N TYR A 2 -3.81 -51.77 7.72
CA TYR A 2 -5.23 -51.53 7.96
C TYR A 2 -5.96 -51.61 6.62
N ARG A 3 -6.82 -52.63 6.50
CA ARG A 3 -7.69 -52.87 5.33
C ARG A 3 -8.89 -51.92 5.38
N VAL A 4 -9.15 -51.22 4.27
CA VAL A 4 -10.37 -50.45 4.01
C VAL A 4 -11.37 -51.37 3.26
N PRO A 5 -12.65 -51.44 3.64
CA PRO A 5 -13.66 -52.21 2.91
C PRO A 5 -14.14 -51.44 1.67
N LYS A 6 -14.20 -52.19 0.54
CA LYS A 6 -14.80 -51.73 -0.72
C LYS A 6 -16.32 -51.74 -0.63
N THR A 7 -16.98 -50.59 -0.78
CA THR A 7 -18.42 -50.55 -1.07
C THR A 7 -18.65 -50.25 -2.55
N LYS A 8 -19.53 -51.04 -3.14
CA LYS A 8 -19.90 -51.07 -4.56
C LYS A 8 -20.78 -49.85 -4.90
N ILE A 9 -20.48 -49.23 -6.06
CA ILE A 9 -21.33 -48.24 -6.72
C ILE A 9 -22.37 -48.96 -7.60
N PRO A 10 -23.68 -48.66 -7.52
CA PRO A 10 -24.67 -49.11 -8.52
C PRO A 10 -24.70 -48.12 -9.71
N ARG A 11 -24.86 -48.70 -10.88
CA ARG A 11 -25.04 -47.94 -12.15
C ARG A 11 -26.51 -47.73 -12.46
N ARG A 12 -26.79 -46.51 -12.93
CA ARG A 12 -27.84 -46.06 -13.89
C ARG A 12 -29.32 -46.36 -13.66
N GLY A 13 -30.09 -45.27 -13.67
CA GLY A 13 -31.31 -45.09 -14.43
C GLY A 13 -32.51 -44.73 -13.55
N GLU A 14 -32.89 -43.46 -13.60
CA GLU A 14 -34.29 -43.06 -13.80
C GLU A 14 -34.45 -41.56 -13.54
N GLN A 15 -35.04 -40.89 -14.51
CA GLN A 15 -35.44 -39.50 -14.45
C GLN A 15 -36.54 -39.35 -13.38
N ALA A 16 -36.30 -38.47 -12.39
CA ALA A 16 -37.38 -37.95 -11.56
C ALA A 16 -37.40 -36.43 -11.68
N ALA A 17 -38.53 -35.92 -12.15
CA ALA A 17 -38.80 -34.51 -12.35
C ALA A 17 -38.67 -33.73 -11.04
N ALA A 18 -37.86 -32.69 -11.01
CA ALA A 18 -37.78 -31.73 -9.95
C ALA A 18 -39.04 -30.85 -9.94
N ALA A 19 -39.96 -31.13 -9.01
CA ALA A 19 -41.07 -30.22 -8.72
C ALA A 19 -40.52 -29.00 -7.99
N ALA A 20 -40.48 -27.85 -8.68
CA ALA A 20 -40.15 -26.57 -8.08
C ALA A 20 -41.29 -26.16 -7.15
N VAL A 21 -41.10 -26.27 -5.85
CA VAL A 21 -41.98 -25.68 -4.83
C VAL A 21 -41.73 -24.17 -4.84
N ARG A 22 -42.61 -23.43 -5.52
CA ARG A 22 -42.72 -21.98 -5.36
C ARG A 22 -43.36 -21.67 -4.02
N LEU A 23 -42.60 -21.19 -3.06
CA LEU A 23 -43.12 -20.59 -1.84
C LEU A 23 -43.43 -19.11 -2.12
N PRO A 24 -44.65 -18.62 -1.83
CA PRO A 24 -44.98 -17.19 -1.97
C PRO A 24 -44.58 -16.48 -0.66
N PHE A 25 -43.47 -15.82 -0.65
CA PHE A 25 -43.10 -14.94 0.46
C PHE A 25 -42.99 -13.49 -0.01
N SER A 26 -43.92 -12.65 0.45
CA SER A 26 -43.75 -11.20 0.49
C SER A 26 -43.24 -10.80 1.87
N LEU A 27 -42.00 -10.36 1.97
CA LEU A 27 -41.41 -9.80 3.19
C LEU A 27 -41.90 -8.34 3.35
N ARG A 28 -42.75 -8.08 4.34
CA ARG A 28 -43.00 -6.71 4.81
C ARG A 28 -42.06 -6.43 6.00
N PHE A 29 -41.16 -5.49 5.82
CA PHE A 29 -40.38 -4.95 6.91
C PHE A 29 -41.23 -3.96 7.70
N ILE A 30 -41.41 -4.18 9.00
CA ILE A 30 -41.93 -3.19 9.94
C ILE A 30 -40.71 -2.47 10.49
N GLY A 31 -40.49 -1.21 10.07
CA GLY A 31 -39.40 -0.36 10.55
C GLY A 31 -39.69 0.14 11.96
N GLY A 32 -38.94 -0.34 12.93
CA GLY A 32 -38.77 0.31 14.22
C GLY A 32 -37.57 1.22 14.19
N LYS A 33 -37.75 2.50 14.55
CA LYS A 33 -36.64 3.46 14.74
C LYS A 33 -35.87 3.08 16.00
N GLY A 34 -34.67 2.57 15.83
CA GLY A 34 -33.73 2.29 16.92
C GLY A 34 -32.33 2.04 16.34
N SER A 35 -31.38 2.86 16.77
CA SER A 35 -29.97 2.79 16.37
C SER A 35 -29.30 1.58 17.02
N ALA A 36 -28.90 0.59 16.25
CA ALA A 36 -27.75 -0.30 16.54
C ALA A 36 -27.62 -1.32 15.39
N ALA A 37 -26.41 -1.50 14.89
CA ALA A 37 -26.09 -2.50 13.88
C ALA A 37 -26.17 -3.90 14.53
N SER A 38 -27.19 -4.68 14.17
CA SER A 38 -27.36 -6.05 14.65
C SER A 38 -27.42 -7.01 13.47
N THR A 39 -26.62 -8.05 13.52
CA THR A 39 -26.69 -9.15 12.57
C THR A 39 -27.86 -10.06 12.96
N PRO A 40 -28.84 -10.35 12.09
CA PRO A 40 -29.99 -11.17 12.43
C PRO A 40 -29.58 -12.64 12.64
N ARG A 41 -29.94 -13.22 13.80
CA ARG A 41 -29.87 -14.66 14.05
C ARG A 41 -31.27 -15.25 13.95
N VAL A 42 -31.42 -16.37 13.25
CA VAL A 42 -32.70 -17.12 13.13
C VAL A 42 -32.81 -18.13 14.25
N ARG A 43 -33.86 -18.05 15.05
CA ARG A 43 -34.26 -19.08 15.99
C ARG A 43 -35.55 -19.74 15.48
N LEU A 44 -35.54 -21.04 15.23
CA LEU A 44 -36.72 -21.81 14.85
C LEU A 44 -37.46 -22.24 16.11
N SER A 45 -38.68 -21.78 16.31
CA SER A 45 -39.61 -22.33 17.34
C SER A 45 -40.62 -23.27 16.66
N SER A 46 -40.92 -24.36 17.30
CA SER A 46 -41.70 -25.48 16.76
C SER A 46 -43.23 -25.30 16.77
N GLU A 47 -43.73 -24.08 16.98
CA GLU A 47 -45.19 -23.87 16.98
C GLU A 47 -45.59 -22.76 16.01
N HIS A 48 -46.27 -23.18 14.92
CA HIS A 48 -46.99 -22.38 13.90
C HIS A 48 -46.25 -21.30 13.10
N ALA A 49 -45.74 -21.71 11.97
CA ALA A 49 -45.72 -21.04 10.66
C ALA A 49 -45.48 -19.51 10.56
N ALA A 50 -44.82 -18.90 11.52
CA ALA A 50 -44.24 -17.58 11.34
C ALA A 50 -42.78 -17.60 11.83
N ILE A 51 -41.81 -17.59 10.92
CA ILE A 51 -40.40 -17.38 11.27
C ILE A 51 -40.31 -15.95 11.81
N LYS A 52 -40.30 -15.78 13.13
CA LYS A 52 -39.95 -14.51 13.75
C LYS A 52 -38.43 -14.39 13.76
N PHE A 53 -37.90 -13.47 12.96
CA PHE A 53 -36.51 -13.05 13.11
C PHE A 53 -36.43 -12.16 14.35
N GLU A 54 -35.95 -12.72 15.43
CA GLU A 54 -35.56 -11.91 16.58
C GLU A 54 -34.19 -11.37 16.31
N VAL A 55 -34.10 -10.04 16.14
CA VAL A 55 -32.85 -9.35 16.13
C VAL A 55 -32.35 -9.31 17.57
N ILE A 56 -31.48 -10.23 17.94
CA ILE A 56 -30.80 -10.20 19.24
C ILE A 56 -29.80 -9.03 19.17
N PRO A 57 -29.97 -7.98 19.97
CA PRO A 57 -28.99 -6.90 20.03
C PRO A 57 -27.64 -7.50 20.43
N MET A 58 -26.58 -7.11 19.74
CA MET A 58 -25.23 -7.52 20.10
C MET A 58 -24.88 -6.87 21.43
N GLU A 59 -24.66 -7.67 22.48
CA GLU A 59 -24.16 -7.18 23.75
C GLU A 59 -22.68 -6.84 23.59
N TYR A 60 -22.33 -5.59 23.89
CA TYR A 60 -20.94 -5.16 23.92
C TYR A 60 -20.31 -5.54 25.26
N TYR A 61 -19.06 -6.01 25.21
CA TYR A 61 -18.29 -6.37 26.40
C TYR A 61 -16.92 -5.68 26.37
N HIS A 62 -16.56 -5.05 27.48
CA HIS A 62 -15.32 -4.30 27.57
C HIS A 62 -14.09 -5.22 27.59
N MET A 63 -13.10 -4.95 26.75
CA MET A 63 -11.89 -5.75 26.56
C MET A 63 -10.58 -5.03 26.92
N GLY A 64 -10.64 -3.72 27.13
CA GLY A 64 -9.44 -2.98 27.51
C GLY A 64 -9.51 -1.50 27.20
N THR A 65 -8.52 -0.78 27.73
CA THR A 65 -8.35 0.66 27.54
C THR A 65 -6.98 0.95 26.98
N TYR A 66 -6.94 1.75 25.92
CA TYR A 66 -5.71 2.18 25.24
C TYR A 66 -5.79 3.70 24.98
N ASP A 67 -4.66 4.29 24.66
CA ASP A 67 -4.61 5.69 24.27
C ASP A 67 -5.00 5.84 22.79
N VAL A 68 -4.45 4.98 21.93
CA VAL A 68 -4.63 5.02 20.48
C VAL A 68 -5.04 3.64 19.96
N ALA A 69 -6.10 3.59 19.14
CA ALA A 69 -6.43 2.44 18.29
C ALA A 69 -6.03 2.71 16.85
N VAL A 70 -5.41 1.74 16.20
CA VAL A 70 -5.10 1.77 14.76
C VAL A 70 -5.88 0.66 14.07
N VAL A 71 -6.71 1.02 13.08
CA VAL A 71 -7.61 0.11 12.37
C VAL A 71 -7.06 -0.19 10.98
N GLY A 72 -6.52 -1.39 10.82
CA GLY A 72 -5.84 -1.86 9.62
C GLY A 72 -4.31 -1.84 9.76
N ALA A 73 -3.67 -2.99 9.52
CA ALA A 73 -2.24 -3.19 9.66
C ALA A 73 -1.50 -3.22 8.30
N GLY A 74 -1.95 -2.43 7.32
CA GLY A 74 -1.19 -2.14 6.10
C GLY A 74 -0.02 -1.19 6.40
N HIS A 75 0.67 -0.70 5.36
CA HIS A 75 1.83 0.18 5.51
C HIS A 75 1.52 1.45 6.34
N ALA A 76 0.33 2.03 6.16
CA ALA A 76 -0.10 3.16 6.96
C ALA A 76 -0.33 2.81 8.43
N GLY A 77 -1.03 1.70 8.69
CA GLY A 77 -1.35 1.30 10.06
C GLY A 77 -0.13 0.89 10.86
N VAL A 78 0.82 0.19 10.22
CA VAL A 78 2.08 -0.19 10.88
C VAL A 78 2.88 1.05 11.28
N GLU A 79 3.11 2.00 10.36
CA GLU A 79 3.84 3.24 10.70
C GLU A 79 3.11 4.07 11.75
N ALA A 80 1.76 4.14 11.70
CA ALA A 80 0.98 4.86 12.69
C ALA A 80 1.07 4.22 14.09
N ALA A 81 0.95 2.90 14.17
CA ALA A 81 1.01 2.17 15.43
C ALA A 81 2.40 2.24 16.07
N LEU A 82 3.45 2.07 15.26
CA LEU A 82 4.84 2.20 15.71
C LEU A 82 5.14 3.61 16.21
N ALA A 83 4.69 4.65 15.48
CA ALA A 83 4.88 6.04 15.89
C ALA A 83 4.18 6.34 17.22
N ALA A 84 2.91 5.97 17.36
CA ALA A 84 2.15 6.23 18.57
C ALA A 84 2.75 5.50 19.80
N ALA A 85 3.11 4.23 19.64
CA ALA A 85 3.71 3.45 20.72
C ALA A 85 5.10 3.97 21.12
N ARG A 86 5.96 4.32 20.15
CA ARG A 86 7.29 4.90 20.39
C ARG A 86 7.23 6.27 21.06
N LEU A 87 6.14 7.01 20.86
CA LEU A 87 5.88 8.26 21.57
C LEU A 87 5.25 8.07 22.96
N GLY A 88 5.18 6.84 23.46
CA GLY A 88 4.76 6.52 24.82
C GLY A 88 3.26 6.28 25.01
N CYS A 89 2.46 6.17 23.93
CA CYS A 89 1.05 5.85 24.02
C CYS A 89 0.80 4.34 24.05
N ARG A 90 -0.06 3.86 24.94
CA ARG A 90 -0.59 2.49 24.88
C ARG A 90 -1.43 2.35 23.62
N THR A 91 -0.93 1.59 22.66
CA THR A 91 -1.49 1.49 21.32
C THR A 91 -1.98 0.09 21.04
N VAL A 92 -3.15 -0.05 20.43
CA VAL A 92 -3.66 -1.32 19.89
C VAL A 92 -3.78 -1.22 18.37
N LEU A 93 -3.19 -2.20 17.68
CA LEU A 93 -3.26 -2.35 16.22
C LEU A 93 -4.21 -3.50 15.87
N PHE A 94 -5.32 -3.17 15.20
CA PHE A 94 -6.27 -4.16 14.72
C PHE A 94 -6.01 -4.54 13.27
N THR A 95 -6.06 -5.83 12.97
CA THR A 95 -5.94 -6.36 11.60
C THR A 95 -6.95 -7.47 11.38
N ILE A 96 -7.42 -7.62 10.15
CA ILE A 96 -8.30 -8.74 9.77
C ILE A 96 -7.51 -10.06 9.77
N SER A 97 -6.23 -10.01 9.47
CA SER A 97 -5.33 -11.18 9.48
C SER A 97 -3.94 -10.80 9.96
N LEU A 98 -3.43 -11.55 10.95
CA LEU A 98 -2.04 -11.41 11.43
C LEU A 98 -1.00 -11.80 10.36
N ASP A 99 -1.40 -12.59 9.36
CA ASP A 99 -0.54 -13.05 8.27
C ASP A 99 -0.54 -12.08 7.07
N GLN A 100 -1.17 -10.91 7.21
CA GLN A 100 -1.24 -9.87 6.19
C GLN A 100 -0.76 -8.49 6.69
N ILE A 101 -0.06 -8.43 7.80
CA ILE A 101 0.56 -7.19 8.30
C ILE A 101 1.57 -6.69 7.26
N ALA A 102 1.49 -5.41 6.88
CA ALA A 102 2.30 -4.79 5.85
C ALA A 102 2.36 -5.57 4.52
N ASN A 103 1.27 -6.26 4.18
CA ASN A 103 1.18 -7.04 2.95
C ASN A 103 1.36 -6.17 1.70
N MET A 104 2.00 -6.74 0.67
CA MET A 104 2.16 -6.13 -0.67
C MET A 104 1.31 -6.89 -1.70
N PRO A 105 -0.02 -6.65 -1.76
CA PRO A 105 -0.90 -7.41 -2.64
C PRO A 105 -0.77 -7.01 -4.12
N CYS A 106 -0.08 -5.92 -4.41
CA CYS A 106 0.23 -5.46 -5.77
C CYS A 106 1.71 -5.69 -6.07
N ASN A 107 2.46 -4.67 -6.43
CA ASN A 107 3.88 -4.78 -6.79
C ASN A 107 4.74 -5.03 -5.53
N PRO A 108 5.60 -6.07 -5.50
CA PRO A 108 6.53 -6.30 -4.39
C PRO A 108 7.76 -5.40 -4.51
N SER A 109 7.56 -4.10 -4.54
CA SER A 109 8.64 -3.11 -4.66
C SER A 109 8.37 -1.88 -3.80
N ILE A 110 9.44 -1.28 -3.30
CA ILE A 110 9.44 -0.03 -2.53
C ILE A 110 10.26 1.02 -3.27
N GLY A 111 9.74 2.25 -3.30
CA GLY A 111 10.41 3.39 -3.93
C GLY A 111 10.03 3.59 -5.40
N GLY A 112 10.93 4.22 -6.15
CA GLY A 112 10.68 4.74 -7.49
C GLY A 112 10.54 6.26 -7.52
N THR A 113 10.26 6.83 -8.69
CA THR A 113 10.21 8.29 -8.89
C THR A 113 9.26 8.97 -7.90
N ALA A 114 9.75 9.95 -7.15
CA ALA A 114 9.14 10.64 -6.01
C ALA A 114 8.89 9.76 -4.77
N LYS A 115 8.70 8.45 -4.94
CA LYS A 115 8.40 7.54 -3.85
C LYS A 115 9.64 7.22 -3.01
N GLY A 116 10.81 7.09 -3.66
CA GLY A 116 12.08 6.97 -2.95
C GLY A 116 12.35 8.16 -2.02
N HIS A 117 11.89 9.36 -2.38
CA HIS A 117 11.93 10.55 -1.52
C HIS A 117 11.08 10.35 -0.26
N LEU A 118 9.83 9.87 -0.42
CA LEU A 118 8.95 9.59 0.72
C LEU A 118 9.58 8.57 1.70
N VAL A 119 10.14 7.47 1.18
CA VAL A 119 10.76 6.44 2.03
C VAL A 119 11.94 7.00 2.83
N ARG A 120 12.79 7.82 2.19
CA ARG A 120 13.90 8.50 2.86
C ARG A 120 13.43 9.50 3.91
N GLU A 121 12.34 10.21 3.66
CA GLU A 121 11.74 11.14 4.61
C GLU A 121 11.07 10.40 5.78
N ILE A 122 10.41 9.27 5.53
CA ILE A 122 9.90 8.37 6.56
C ILE A 122 11.03 7.89 7.48
N ASP A 123 12.15 7.41 6.91
CA ASP A 123 13.31 6.94 7.69
C ASP A 123 13.95 8.07 8.50
N ALA A 124 14.09 9.26 7.92
CA ALA A 124 14.63 10.43 8.59
C ALA A 124 13.79 10.88 9.80
N LEU A 125 12.47 10.69 9.75
CA LEU A 125 11.55 10.95 10.85
C LEU A 125 11.48 9.80 11.88
N GLY A 126 12.16 8.68 11.65
CA GLY A 126 12.18 7.52 12.56
C GLY A 126 11.19 6.41 12.21
N GLY A 127 10.56 6.45 11.01
CA GLY A 127 9.71 5.36 10.51
C GLY A 127 10.49 4.08 10.18
N GLU A 128 9.78 3.05 9.76
CA GLU A 128 10.32 1.68 9.65
C GLU A 128 10.47 1.18 8.21
N MET A 129 9.68 1.72 7.26
CA MET A 129 9.63 1.22 5.86
C MET A 129 11.01 1.17 5.19
N GLY A 130 11.88 2.16 5.40
CA GLY A 130 13.22 2.20 4.82
C GLY A 130 14.10 1.07 5.31
N LYS A 131 14.10 0.80 6.61
CA LYS A 131 14.84 -0.30 7.24
C LYS A 131 14.35 -1.66 6.77
N ALA A 132 13.02 -1.84 6.74
CA ALA A 132 12.41 -3.07 6.24
C ALA A 132 12.77 -3.33 4.77
N ALA A 133 12.75 -2.28 3.93
CA ALA A 133 13.15 -2.37 2.54
C ALA A 133 14.61 -2.81 2.38
N ASP A 134 15.52 -2.26 3.19
CA ASP A 134 16.95 -2.61 3.16
C ASP A 134 17.24 -4.04 3.61
N VAL A 135 16.45 -4.57 4.55
CA VAL A 135 16.62 -5.96 5.04
C VAL A 135 16.04 -6.97 4.04
N CYS A 136 14.97 -6.61 3.34
CA CYS A 136 14.18 -7.55 2.55
C CYS A 136 14.34 -7.37 1.03
N PHE A 137 15.27 -6.51 0.56
CA PHE A 137 15.41 -6.27 -0.87
C PHE A 137 16.03 -7.47 -1.60
N LEU A 138 15.59 -7.66 -2.82
CA LEU A 138 16.10 -8.64 -3.78
C LEU A 138 17.00 -7.99 -4.81
N GLN A 139 16.62 -6.79 -5.26
CA GLN A 139 17.34 -5.99 -6.23
C GLN A 139 17.17 -4.50 -5.93
N SER A 140 18.24 -3.72 -6.04
CA SER A 140 18.23 -2.27 -5.82
C SER A 140 18.70 -1.53 -7.06
N ARG A 141 17.99 -0.44 -7.41
CA ARG A 141 18.36 0.45 -8.52
C ARG A 141 18.08 1.91 -8.19
N MET A 142 19.02 2.77 -8.57
CA MET A 142 18.81 4.21 -8.60
C MET A 142 18.25 4.64 -9.96
N LEU A 143 17.00 5.09 -9.96
CA LEU A 143 16.33 5.57 -11.16
C LEU A 143 16.71 7.03 -11.46
N ASN A 144 16.57 7.43 -12.73
CA ASN A 144 16.79 8.80 -13.23
C ASN A 144 18.22 9.35 -13.05
N ARG A 145 19.26 8.52 -12.98
CA ARG A 145 20.66 8.96 -12.81
C ARG A 145 21.08 10.02 -13.84
N GLY A 146 20.62 9.91 -15.09
CA GLY A 146 20.91 10.87 -16.15
C GLY A 146 20.15 12.20 -16.08
N LYS A 147 19.27 12.40 -15.08
CA LYS A 147 18.40 13.61 -14.98
C LYS A 147 18.77 14.53 -13.82
N GLY A 148 19.81 14.21 -13.07
CA GLY A 148 20.28 14.99 -11.94
C GLY A 148 19.67 14.62 -10.58
N PRO A 149 20.31 15.06 -9.46
CA PRO A 149 20.03 14.60 -8.10
C PRO A 149 18.60 14.88 -7.60
N ALA A 150 17.97 15.93 -8.11
CA ALA A 150 16.61 16.30 -7.70
C ALA A 150 15.56 15.23 -8.01
N VAL A 151 15.81 14.37 -8.97
CA VAL A 151 14.89 13.31 -9.41
C VAL A 151 15.50 11.91 -9.30
N HIS A 152 16.74 11.79 -8.79
CA HIS A 152 17.29 10.49 -8.42
C HIS A 152 16.33 9.81 -7.46
N SER A 153 15.95 8.58 -7.75
CA SER A 153 14.93 7.89 -6.96
C SER A 153 15.30 6.43 -6.81
N LEU A 154 15.58 6.04 -5.58
CA LEU A 154 15.87 4.66 -5.24
C LEU A 154 14.61 3.80 -5.39
N ARG A 155 14.77 2.61 -5.95
CA ARG A 155 13.74 1.57 -6.04
C ARG A 155 14.35 0.22 -5.72
N VAL A 156 13.69 -0.52 -4.86
CA VAL A 156 14.05 -1.91 -4.56
C VAL A 156 12.90 -2.84 -4.92
N GLN A 157 13.26 -4.00 -5.47
CA GLN A 157 12.40 -5.17 -5.51
C GLN A 157 12.53 -5.86 -4.17
N ALA A 158 11.42 -6.15 -3.49
CA ALA A 158 11.40 -6.70 -2.13
C ALA A 158 10.88 -8.13 -2.12
N ASP A 159 11.41 -8.95 -1.20
CA ASP A 159 10.80 -10.22 -0.83
C ASP A 159 9.55 -9.93 0.00
N ARG A 160 8.37 -10.21 -0.58
CA ARG A 160 7.07 -9.92 0.03
C ARG A 160 6.89 -10.59 1.38
N VAL A 161 7.32 -11.84 1.51
CA VAL A 161 7.13 -12.62 2.75
C VAL A 161 8.11 -12.17 3.82
N GLN A 162 9.36 -11.93 3.47
CA GLN A 162 10.36 -11.40 4.41
C GLN A 162 9.97 -10.01 4.90
N TYR A 163 9.46 -9.13 4.03
CA TYR A 163 8.99 -7.80 4.41
C TYR A 163 7.83 -7.87 5.41
N HIS A 164 6.82 -8.71 5.14
CA HIS A 164 5.74 -8.99 6.09
C HIS A 164 6.27 -9.47 7.44
N ASN A 165 7.12 -10.50 7.42
CA ASN A 165 7.68 -11.09 8.65
C ASN A 165 8.49 -10.08 9.45
N TYR A 166 9.30 -9.25 8.77
CA TYR A 166 10.06 -8.19 9.43
C TYR A 166 9.13 -7.18 10.11
N MET A 167 8.16 -6.64 9.39
CA MET A 167 7.23 -5.64 9.92
C MET A 167 6.37 -6.18 11.06
N LYS A 168 5.87 -7.42 10.93
CA LYS A 168 5.14 -8.10 11.99
C LYS A 168 5.99 -8.22 13.25
N GLN A 169 7.22 -8.71 13.12
CA GLN A 169 8.13 -8.87 14.25
C GLN A 169 8.46 -7.53 14.92
N VAL A 170 8.67 -6.47 14.17
CA VAL A 170 8.89 -5.12 14.71
C VAL A 170 7.69 -4.66 15.52
N CYS A 171 6.47 -4.84 15.02
CA CYS A 171 5.25 -4.49 15.76
C CYS A 171 5.11 -5.33 17.05
N GLU A 172 5.33 -6.65 16.97
CA GLU A 172 5.24 -7.55 18.14
C GLU A 172 6.27 -7.25 19.24
N LYS A 173 7.45 -6.75 18.86
CA LYS A 173 8.53 -6.42 19.81
C LYS A 173 8.48 -4.98 20.33
N THR A 174 7.64 -4.11 19.74
CA THR A 174 7.57 -2.70 20.14
C THR A 174 6.83 -2.58 21.48
N PRO A 175 7.47 -2.01 22.53
CA PRO A 175 6.79 -1.77 23.80
C PRO A 175 5.56 -0.90 23.63
N LEU A 176 4.55 -1.08 24.49
CA LEU A 176 3.26 -0.38 24.47
C LEU A 176 2.38 -0.61 23.22
N LEU A 177 2.80 -1.48 22.31
CA LEU A 177 2.00 -1.87 21.14
C LEU A 177 1.43 -3.28 21.33
N GLU A 178 0.12 -3.40 21.29
CA GLU A 178 -0.57 -4.69 21.23
C GLU A 178 -1.18 -4.88 19.83
N ILE A 179 -1.10 -6.09 19.29
CA ILE A 179 -1.69 -6.45 17.99
C ILE A 179 -2.86 -7.40 18.23
N LYS A 180 -4.00 -7.14 17.58
CA LYS A 180 -5.18 -7.98 17.70
C LYS A 180 -5.76 -8.31 16.32
N GLN A 181 -6.02 -9.58 16.08
CA GLN A 181 -6.79 -9.99 14.91
C GLN A 181 -8.27 -9.80 15.19
N ALA A 182 -8.83 -8.73 14.63
CA ALA A 182 -10.25 -8.41 14.71
C ALA A 182 -10.66 -7.46 13.59
N GLU A 183 -11.88 -7.60 13.11
CA GLU A 183 -12.54 -6.59 12.29
C GLU A 183 -13.17 -5.54 13.19
N ILE A 184 -12.83 -4.27 13.00
CA ILE A 184 -13.52 -3.15 13.64
C ILE A 184 -14.78 -2.82 12.85
N ALA A 185 -15.91 -2.85 13.52
CA ALA A 185 -17.23 -2.57 12.97
C ALA A 185 -17.70 -1.14 13.23
N GLU A 186 -17.25 -0.53 14.34
CA GLU A 186 -17.78 0.74 14.81
C GLU A 186 -16.70 1.59 15.49
N ILE A 187 -16.70 2.88 15.20
CA ILE A 187 -16.02 3.93 15.95
C ILE A 187 -17.07 4.59 16.84
N GLN A 188 -16.86 4.55 18.14
CA GLN A 188 -17.74 5.18 19.11
C GLN A 188 -17.32 6.62 19.36
N THR A 189 -18.31 7.50 19.43
CA THR A 189 -18.09 8.94 19.67
C THR A 189 -19.07 9.48 20.71
N GLU A 190 -18.59 10.39 21.53
CA GLU A 190 -19.41 11.17 22.44
C GLU A 190 -19.05 12.65 22.29
N SER A 191 -20.07 13.50 22.13
CA SER A 191 -19.90 14.96 21.95
C SER A 191 -18.90 15.32 20.84
N GLY A 192 -18.90 14.56 19.72
CA GLY A 192 -18.01 14.80 18.57
C GLY A 192 -16.54 14.39 18.79
N ARG A 193 -16.26 13.52 19.76
CA ARG A 193 -14.92 13.00 20.08
C ARG A 193 -14.94 11.47 20.11
N VAL A 194 -13.88 10.84 19.64
CA VAL A 194 -13.67 9.39 19.75
C VAL A 194 -13.61 8.99 21.23
N THR A 195 -14.35 7.93 21.59
CA THR A 195 -14.36 7.32 22.93
C THR A 195 -14.08 5.84 22.92
N GLY A 196 -14.24 5.17 21.78
CA GLY A 196 -14.01 3.74 21.70
C GLY A 196 -14.06 3.19 20.29
N VAL A 197 -13.72 1.90 20.17
CA VAL A 197 -13.90 1.09 18.97
C VAL A 197 -14.56 -0.24 19.34
N VAL A 198 -15.39 -0.76 18.44
CA VAL A 198 -16.10 -2.05 18.64
C VAL A 198 -15.76 -2.98 17.49
N THR A 199 -15.47 -4.24 17.83
CA THR A 199 -15.25 -5.28 16.84
C THR A 199 -16.56 -5.87 16.33
N SER A 200 -16.52 -6.54 15.18
CA SER A 200 -17.67 -7.30 14.65
C SER A 200 -18.14 -8.44 15.57
N LEU A 201 -17.37 -8.79 16.58
CA LEU A 201 -17.71 -9.79 17.60
C LEU A 201 -18.27 -9.18 18.91
N GLY A 202 -18.42 -7.84 18.99
CA GLY A 202 -18.95 -7.16 20.17
C GLY A 202 -17.91 -6.75 21.21
N ALA A 203 -16.63 -7.03 20.99
CA ALA A 203 -15.57 -6.57 21.88
C ALA A 203 -15.39 -5.05 21.77
N GLN A 204 -15.55 -4.34 22.88
CA GLN A 204 -15.42 -2.90 23.00
C GLN A 204 -14.08 -2.52 23.65
N TYR A 205 -13.40 -1.57 23.05
CA TYR A 205 -12.15 -1.00 23.56
C TYR A 205 -12.32 0.50 23.76
N THR A 206 -12.04 0.99 24.95
CA THR A 206 -12.02 2.43 25.22
C THR A 206 -10.71 3.01 24.66
N VAL A 207 -10.82 4.07 23.86
CA VAL A 207 -9.66 4.77 23.28
C VAL A 207 -9.89 6.27 23.22
N SER A 208 -8.81 7.04 23.29
CA SER A 208 -8.87 8.52 23.19
C SER A 208 -8.66 9.00 21.74
N ALA A 209 -8.04 8.19 20.89
CA ALA A 209 -7.85 8.48 19.47
C ALA A 209 -7.91 7.18 18.63
N ALA A 210 -8.34 7.31 17.37
CA ALA A 210 -8.39 6.23 16.40
C ALA A 210 -7.79 6.66 15.06
N VAL A 211 -6.95 5.82 14.47
CA VAL A 211 -6.39 6.01 13.12
C VAL A 211 -6.99 4.98 12.18
N ILE A 212 -7.70 5.43 11.15
CA ILE A 212 -8.30 4.57 10.13
C ILE A 212 -7.31 4.39 8.97
N ALA A 213 -6.86 3.16 8.78
CA ALA A 213 -5.85 2.76 7.79
C ALA A 213 -6.27 1.49 7.01
N THR A 214 -7.56 1.44 6.62
CA THR A 214 -8.22 0.25 6.07
C THR A 214 -7.77 -0.13 4.65
N GLY A 215 -6.98 0.68 3.98
CA GLY A 215 -6.45 0.37 2.65
C GLY A 215 -7.57 0.11 1.63
N THR A 216 -7.48 -1.01 0.90
CA THR A 216 -8.46 -1.45 -0.10
C THR A 216 -9.52 -2.40 0.46
N TYR A 217 -9.59 -2.57 1.79
CA TYR A 217 -10.51 -3.54 2.42
C TYR A 217 -11.87 -2.92 2.76
N LEU A 218 -11.97 -1.59 2.88
CA LEU A 218 -13.22 -0.92 3.25
C LEU A 218 -14.24 -1.04 2.11
N ASN A 219 -15.30 -1.80 2.32
CA ASN A 219 -16.28 -2.18 1.30
C ASN A 219 -15.62 -2.75 0.03
N GLY A 220 -14.55 -3.54 0.22
CA GLY A 220 -13.76 -4.12 -0.86
C GLY A 220 -14.56 -5.04 -1.76
N ARG A 221 -14.45 -4.86 -3.09
CA ARG A 221 -15.12 -5.69 -4.10
C ARG A 221 -14.19 -5.98 -5.26
N ILE A 222 -13.96 -7.26 -5.51
CA ILE A 222 -13.10 -7.75 -6.59
C ILE A 222 -13.93 -7.99 -7.85
N HIS A 223 -13.31 -7.70 -9.01
CA HIS A 223 -13.89 -7.90 -10.33
C HIS A 223 -12.91 -8.64 -11.23
N VAL A 224 -13.36 -9.74 -11.85
CA VAL A 224 -12.65 -10.51 -12.87
C VAL A 224 -13.66 -10.86 -13.98
N GLY A 225 -13.55 -10.22 -15.12
CA GLY A 225 -14.55 -10.31 -16.16
C GLY A 225 -15.95 -9.94 -15.64
N GLN A 226 -16.92 -10.75 -15.91
CA GLN A 226 -18.32 -10.53 -15.48
C GLN A 226 -18.56 -10.90 -14.00
N VAL A 227 -17.59 -11.54 -13.35
CA VAL A 227 -17.72 -11.98 -11.96
C VAL A 227 -17.27 -10.85 -11.02
N SER A 228 -18.11 -10.56 -10.04
CA SER A 228 -17.73 -9.67 -8.93
C SER A 228 -18.17 -10.27 -7.60
N TYR A 229 -17.31 -10.10 -6.59
CA TYR A 229 -17.57 -10.61 -5.25
C TYR A 229 -16.92 -9.72 -4.19
N GLU A 230 -17.50 -9.74 -3.00
CA GLU A 230 -17.01 -8.99 -1.85
C GLU A 230 -15.75 -9.66 -1.29
N SER A 231 -14.64 -8.95 -1.38
CA SER A 231 -13.33 -9.43 -0.88
C SER A 231 -12.35 -8.26 -0.80
N GLY A 232 -11.39 -8.38 0.10
CA GLY A 232 -10.14 -7.65 0.03
C GLY A 232 -9.11 -8.38 -0.82
N PRO A 233 -7.89 -7.84 -0.97
CA PRO A 233 -6.78 -8.53 -1.64
C PRO A 233 -6.46 -9.88 -0.98
N ASP A 234 -5.90 -10.80 -1.79
CA ASP A 234 -5.46 -12.12 -1.34
C ASP A 234 -6.55 -12.94 -0.60
N ALA A 235 -7.81 -12.84 -1.07
CA ALA A 235 -8.98 -13.52 -0.53
C ALA A 235 -9.32 -13.16 0.95
N ALA A 236 -8.84 -12.04 1.45
CA ALA A 236 -9.21 -11.56 2.77
C ALA A 236 -10.65 -11.02 2.81
N LEU A 237 -11.28 -11.07 3.96
CA LEU A 237 -12.63 -10.52 4.14
C LEU A 237 -12.62 -8.98 3.99
N PRO A 238 -13.62 -8.38 3.34
CA PRO A 238 -13.78 -6.93 3.28
C PRO A 238 -14.36 -6.42 4.60
N SER A 239 -14.00 -5.19 5.00
CA SER A 239 -14.61 -4.52 6.15
C SER A 239 -15.82 -3.71 5.69
N ARG A 240 -17.02 -4.18 5.99
CA ARG A 240 -18.29 -3.54 5.58
C ARG A 240 -18.95 -2.72 6.68
N PRO A 241 -19.08 -3.23 7.92
CA PRO A 241 -19.76 -2.52 8.99
C PRO A 241 -19.15 -1.15 9.28
N LEU A 242 -17.81 -1.07 9.28
CA LEU A 242 -17.09 0.17 9.50
C LEU A 242 -17.40 1.22 8.42
N GLY A 243 -17.49 0.83 7.15
CA GLY A 243 -17.82 1.75 6.07
C GLY A 243 -19.17 2.45 6.29
N LYS A 244 -20.19 1.67 6.73
CA LYS A 244 -21.50 2.20 7.08
C LYS A 244 -21.45 3.12 8.30
N ASN A 245 -20.75 2.71 9.36
CA ASN A 245 -20.60 3.51 10.57
C ASN A 245 -19.93 4.87 10.29
N LEU A 246 -18.87 4.91 9.46
CA LEU A 246 -18.21 6.16 9.10
C LEU A 246 -19.13 7.12 8.31
N GLN A 247 -20.03 6.59 7.46
CA GLN A 247 -21.06 7.39 6.79
C GLN A 247 -22.09 7.91 7.77
N GLU A 248 -22.55 7.10 8.72
CA GLU A 248 -23.47 7.48 9.80
C GLU A 248 -22.88 8.57 10.71
N LEU A 249 -21.55 8.54 10.93
CA LEU A 249 -20.81 9.60 11.62
C LEU A 249 -20.63 10.89 10.78
N GLY A 250 -21.16 10.90 9.55
CA GLY A 250 -21.23 12.08 8.68
C GLY A 250 -19.97 12.34 7.85
N LEU A 251 -19.06 11.38 7.72
CA LEU A 251 -17.92 11.50 6.80
C LEU A 251 -18.36 11.34 5.34
N ARG A 252 -17.86 12.20 4.46
CA ARG A 252 -18.08 12.05 3.01
C ARG A 252 -17.18 10.95 2.47
N MET A 253 -17.80 9.89 1.99
CA MET A 253 -17.09 8.76 1.41
C MET A 253 -17.04 8.88 -0.12
N ARG A 254 -15.98 8.38 -0.70
CA ARG A 254 -15.76 8.24 -2.15
C ARG A 254 -15.47 6.77 -2.46
N ARG A 255 -15.67 6.38 -3.73
CA ARG A 255 -15.34 5.04 -4.18
C ARG A 255 -14.26 5.08 -5.25
N PHE A 256 -13.16 4.40 -4.98
CA PHE A 256 -12.03 4.28 -5.89
C PHE A 256 -11.82 2.84 -6.32
N LYS A 257 -11.07 2.67 -7.38
CA LYS A 257 -10.61 1.34 -7.81
C LYS A 257 -9.10 1.31 -8.02
N THR A 258 -8.53 0.15 -7.80
CA THR A 258 -7.18 -0.18 -8.27
C THR A 258 -7.19 -1.56 -8.92
N GLY A 259 -6.03 -2.10 -9.28
CA GLY A 259 -5.92 -3.43 -9.86
C GLY A 259 -4.52 -3.98 -9.73
N THR A 260 -4.39 -5.27 -9.97
CA THR A 260 -3.12 -5.99 -9.96
C THR A 260 -3.04 -6.91 -11.15
N PRO A 261 -1.84 -7.18 -11.72
CA PRO A 261 -1.65 -8.16 -12.80
C PRO A 261 -1.64 -9.58 -12.28
N CYS A 262 -1.59 -10.53 -13.20
CA CYS A 262 -1.39 -11.94 -12.91
C CYS A 262 -0.08 -12.19 -12.14
N ARG A 263 -0.10 -13.24 -11.32
CA ARG A 263 1.13 -13.93 -10.88
C ARG A 263 1.26 -15.21 -11.68
N VAL A 264 2.47 -15.46 -12.14
CA VAL A 264 2.77 -16.58 -13.02
C VAL A 264 3.87 -17.44 -12.43
N HIS A 265 3.90 -18.71 -12.83
CA HIS A 265 4.89 -19.67 -12.32
C HIS A 265 6.23 -19.52 -13.06
N ARG A 266 7.34 -19.42 -12.34
CA ARG A 266 8.70 -19.27 -12.86
C ARG A 266 9.05 -20.27 -13.98
N ARG A 267 8.70 -21.57 -13.80
CA ARG A 267 9.01 -22.63 -14.78
C ARG A 267 8.38 -22.41 -16.16
N SER A 268 7.35 -21.58 -16.24
CA SER A 268 6.61 -21.29 -17.47
C SER A 268 7.09 -20.03 -18.20
N ILE A 269 8.20 -19.43 -17.74
CA ILE A 269 8.80 -18.21 -18.29
C ILE A 269 10.09 -18.57 -19.00
N ASP A 270 10.24 -18.16 -20.25
CA ASP A 270 11.50 -18.21 -20.99
C ASP A 270 12.27 -16.91 -20.79
N PHE A 271 13.16 -16.89 -19.80
CA PHE A 271 13.97 -15.72 -19.46
C PHE A 271 15.01 -15.37 -20.52
N ASP A 272 15.48 -16.34 -21.30
CA ASP A 272 16.48 -16.13 -22.35
C ASP A 272 15.88 -15.34 -23.53
N ALA A 273 14.56 -15.37 -23.68
CA ALA A 273 13.84 -14.57 -24.67
C ALA A 273 13.61 -13.11 -24.24
N MET A 274 13.95 -12.73 -23.00
CA MET A 274 13.69 -11.41 -22.43
C MET A 274 14.96 -10.60 -22.22
N GLU A 275 14.80 -9.27 -22.11
CA GLU A 275 15.89 -8.37 -21.74
C GLU A 275 16.13 -8.45 -20.21
N ARG A 276 17.33 -8.89 -19.83
CA ARG A 276 17.73 -8.96 -18.42
C ARG A 276 18.00 -7.56 -17.88
N GLN A 277 17.50 -7.28 -16.69
CA GLN A 277 17.70 -6.03 -15.98
C GLN A 277 18.32 -6.29 -14.60
N ASP A 278 19.61 -6.02 -14.47
CA ASP A 278 20.36 -6.17 -13.23
C ASP A 278 20.17 -4.98 -12.30
N GLY A 279 20.43 -5.19 -11.02
CA GLY A 279 20.53 -4.13 -10.03
C GLY A 279 21.81 -3.30 -10.19
N ASP A 280 21.94 -2.24 -9.40
CA ASP A 280 23.14 -1.41 -9.39
C ASP A 280 24.29 -2.11 -8.65
N ASP A 281 25.53 -1.96 -9.13
CA ASP A 281 26.72 -2.50 -8.48
C ASP A 281 26.98 -1.83 -7.11
N HIS A 282 26.75 -0.52 -7.04
CA HIS A 282 26.84 0.25 -5.81
C HIS A 282 25.45 0.47 -5.23
N ILE A 283 25.15 -0.26 -4.17
CA ILE A 283 23.85 -0.17 -3.51
C ILE A 283 23.83 1.03 -2.55
N VAL A 284 22.81 1.85 -2.72
CA VAL A 284 22.46 2.92 -1.79
C VAL A 284 21.30 2.43 -0.94
N PRO A 285 21.43 2.29 0.39
CA PRO A 285 20.33 1.86 1.24
C PRO A 285 19.22 2.91 1.34
N PHE A 286 18.00 2.53 1.69
CA PHE A 286 16.95 3.48 2.03
C PHE A 286 17.15 4.11 3.39
N SER A 287 17.49 3.31 4.40
CA SER A 287 17.74 3.84 5.74
C SER A 287 19.12 4.47 5.83
N PHE A 288 19.17 5.65 6.46
CA PHE A 288 20.44 6.32 6.79
C PHE A 288 21.27 5.59 7.85
N GLY A 289 20.69 4.56 8.49
CA GLY A 289 21.39 3.72 9.46
C GLY A 289 21.83 2.35 8.93
N SER A 290 21.52 2.02 7.67
CA SER A 290 21.93 0.73 7.09
C SER A 290 23.35 0.77 6.54
N ASP A 291 24.10 -0.33 6.73
CA ASP A 291 25.46 -0.51 6.23
C ASP A 291 25.46 -1.05 4.79
N PRO A 292 25.80 -0.25 3.76
CA PRO A 292 25.78 -0.68 2.38
C PRO A 292 26.79 -1.78 2.06
N SER A 293 27.85 -1.95 2.85
CA SER A 293 28.88 -2.97 2.62
C SER A 293 28.36 -4.41 2.75
N ARG A 294 27.22 -4.58 3.45
CA ARG A 294 26.55 -5.87 3.66
C ARG A 294 25.45 -6.16 2.64
N MET A 295 25.20 -5.22 1.75
CA MET A 295 24.08 -5.29 0.81
C MET A 295 24.56 -5.74 -0.57
N HIS A 296 23.86 -6.72 -1.16
CA HIS A 296 24.13 -7.19 -2.53
C HIS A 296 22.83 -7.60 -3.22
N ASN A 297 22.78 -7.39 -4.52
CA ASN A 297 21.64 -7.83 -5.33
C ASN A 297 21.61 -9.36 -5.40
N GLN A 298 20.44 -9.94 -5.22
CA GLN A 298 20.22 -11.39 -5.14
C GLN A 298 19.63 -11.95 -6.43
N VAL A 299 18.90 -11.10 -7.18
CA VAL A 299 18.15 -11.50 -8.38
C VAL A 299 18.25 -10.43 -9.46
N SER A 300 17.90 -10.83 -10.70
CA SER A 300 17.62 -9.91 -11.80
C SER A 300 16.13 -9.86 -12.07
N CYS A 301 15.62 -8.72 -12.54
CA CYS A 301 14.32 -8.58 -13.15
C CYS A 301 14.47 -8.71 -14.68
N TYR A 302 13.35 -8.84 -15.38
CA TYR A 302 13.36 -9.00 -16.83
C TYR A 302 12.35 -8.03 -17.47
N ILE A 303 12.60 -7.67 -18.73
CA ILE A 303 11.75 -6.78 -19.51
C ILE A 303 11.30 -7.53 -20.77
N THR A 304 10.03 -7.42 -21.07
CA THR A 304 9.46 -7.83 -22.35
C THR A 304 8.37 -6.83 -22.76
N TYR A 305 7.68 -7.08 -23.86
CA TYR A 305 6.75 -6.12 -24.45
C TYR A 305 5.50 -6.80 -24.97
N THR A 306 4.36 -6.11 -24.87
CA THR A 306 3.17 -6.48 -25.65
C THR A 306 3.43 -6.29 -27.14
N ASN A 307 2.58 -6.87 -27.97
CA ASN A 307 2.62 -6.77 -29.43
C ASN A 307 1.20 -6.54 -30.00
N GLU A 308 1.10 -6.43 -31.31
CA GLU A 308 -0.19 -6.17 -31.99
C GLU A 308 -1.22 -7.27 -31.73
N GLU A 309 -0.79 -8.54 -31.65
CA GLU A 309 -1.68 -9.66 -31.35
C GLU A 309 -2.21 -9.61 -29.91
N THR A 310 -1.34 -9.26 -28.95
CA THR A 310 -1.76 -8.95 -27.57
C THR A 310 -2.85 -7.87 -27.56
N HIS A 311 -2.62 -6.78 -28.31
CA HIS A 311 -3.56 -5.65 -28.38
C HIS A 311 -4.87 -6.04 -29.09
N ARG A 312 -4.81 -6.85 -30.12
CA ARG A 312 -5.99 -7.36 -30.86
C ARG A 312 -6.89 -8.17 -29.91
N ILE A 313 -6.33 -9.17 -29.22
CA ILE A 313 -7.11 -10.00 -28.27
C ILE A 313 -7.77 -9.13 -27.20
N ILE A 314 -7.07 -8.16 -26.65
CA ILE A 314 -7.63 -7.28 -25.62
C ILE A 314 -8.75 -6.42 -26.19
N ARG A 315 -8.57 -5.79 -27.37
CA ARG A 315 -9.62 -4.95 -28.03
C ARG A 315 -10.89 -5.73 -28.31
N GLU A 316 -10.78 -6.95 -28.81
CA GLU A 316 -11.92 -7.80 -29.12
C GLU A 316 -12.72 -8.21 -27.88
N ASN A 317 -12.08 -8.23 -26.70
CA ASN A 317 -12.68 -8.63 -25.45
C ASN A 317 -13.03 -7.44 -24.50
N LEU A 318 -12.93 -6.18 -24.93
CA LEU A 318 -13.27 -5.03 -24.09
C LEU A 318 -14.70 -5.08 -23.54
N HIS A 319 -15.63 -5.64 -24.29
CA HIS A 319 -17.03 -5.81 -23.87
C HIS A 319 -17.18 -6.77 -22.66
N ARG A 320 -16.15 -7.61 -22.38
CA ARG A 320 -16.09 -8.52 -21.22
C ARG A 320 -15.37 -7.88 -20.03
N SER A 321 -14.81 -6.68 -20.18
CA SER A 321 -14.13 -5.97 -19.09
C SER A 321 -15.15 -5.23 -18.22
N PRO A 322 -15.15 -5.45 -16.89
CA PRO A 322 -16.04 -4.76 -15.96
C PRO A 322 -15.82 -3.23 -15.95
N LEU A 323 -14.62 -2.78 -16.35
CA LEU A 323 -14.31 -1.37 -16.50
C LEU A 323 -15.01 -0.73 -17.70
N PHE A 324 -15.13 -1.45 -18.82
CA PHE A 324 -15.74 -0.94 -20.07
C PHE A 324 -17.24 -1.26 -20.17
N SER A 325 -17.73 -2.26 -19.43
CA SER A 325 -19.16 -2.57 -19.34
C SER A 325 -19.93 -1.68 -18.35
N GLY A 326 -19.24 -0.82 -17.58
CA GLY A 326 -19.86 0.03 -16.56
C GLY A 326 -20.18 -0.69 -15.25
N GLN A 327 -19.70 -1.90 -15.05
CA GLN A 327 -19.88 -2.64 -13.79
C GLN A 327 -19.02 -2.08 -12.64
N ILE A 328 -17.86 -1.47 -12.96
CA ILE A 328 -17.01 -0.76 -12.02
C ILE A 328 -17.47 0.70 -11.96
N GLU A 329 -17.83 1.17 -10.78
CA GLU A 329 -18.25 2.55 -10.49
C GLU A 329 -17.06 3.40 -10.03
N GLY A 330 -16.08 2.79 -9.38
CA GLY A 330 -14.92 3.45 -8.76
C GLY A 330 -13.96 4.04 -9.79
N VAL A 331 -13.48 5.25 -9.52
CA VAL A 331 -12.48 5.92 -10.37
C VAL A 331 -11.12 5.25 -10.19
N GLY A 332 -10.46 4.93 -11.30
CA GLY A 332 -9.15 4.27 -11.31
C GLY A 332 -7.97 5.24 -11.32
N PRO A 333 -6.77 4.78 -10.91
CA PRO A 333 -5.58 5.63 -10.83
C PRO A 333 -5.10 6.05 -12.22
N ARG A 334 -4.83 7.33 -12.39
CA ARG A 334 -4.35 7.93 -13.65
C ARG A 334 -2.99 7.39 -14.08
N TYR A 335 -2.10 7.13 -13.14
CA TYR A 335 -0.69 6.76 -13.39
C TYR A 335 -0.40 5.27 -13.30
N CYS A 336 -1.39 4.44 -13.02
CA CYS A 336 -1.31 2.98 -13.09
C CYS A 336 -2.58 2.43 -13.76
N PRO A 337 -2.82 2.80 -15.04
CA PRO A 337 -3.98 2.31 -15.75
C PRO A 337 -3.85 0.80 -16.01
N SER A 338 -4.97 0.12 -16.13
CA SER A 338 -4.99 -1.26 -16.60
C SER A 338 -4.49 -1.36 -18.04
N ILE A 339 -4.08 -2.55 -18.47
CA ILE A 339 -3.58 -2.75 -19.84
C ILE A 339 -4.66 -2.42 -20.88
N GLU A 340 -5.92 -2.72 -20.61
CA GLU A 340 -7.06 -2.36 -21.46
C GLU A 340 -7.13 -0.84 -21.66
N THR A 341 -6.97 -0.08 -20.57
CA THR A 341 -6.98 1.38 -20.62
C THR A 341 -5.77 1.93 -21.41
N LYS A 342 -4.60 1.31 -21.27
CA LYS A 342 -3.40 1.72 -22.03
C LYS A 342 -3.62 1.53 -23.53
N ILE A 343 -4.12 0.36 -23.94
CA ILE A 343 -4.35 0.01 -25.35
C ILE A 343 -5.41 0.91 -26.00
N VAL A 344 -6.42 1.34 -25.24
CA VAL A 344 -7.44 2.28 -25.76
C VAL A 344 -6.90 3.71 -25.81
N ARG A 345 -6.24 4.19 -24.75
CA ARG A 345 -5.75 5.59 -24.67
C ARG A 345 -4.54 5.86 -25.56
N PHE A 346 -3.69 4.87 -25.74
CA PHE A 346 -2.44 4.95 -26.50
C PHE A 346 -2.48 3.97 -27.67
N SER A 347 -3.54 4.03 -28.46
CA SER A 347 -3.78 3.12 -29.57
C SER A 347 -2.74 3.24 -30.70
N ASP A 348 -2.02 4.35 -30.75
CA ASP A 348 -0.88 4.64 -31.66
C ASP A 348 0.40 3.89 -31.27
N LYS A 349 0.49 3.37 -30.04
CA LYS A 349 1.68 2.65 -29.57
C LYS A 349 1.63 1.19 -30.00
N PRO A 350 2.65 0.69 -30.74
CA PRO A 350 2.65 -0.70 -31.21
C PRO A 350 2.95 -1.68 -30.09
N ARG A 351 3.52 -1.24 -28.97
CA ARG A 351 3.88 -2.07 -27.82
C ARG A 351 3.87 -1.28 -26.52
N HIS A 352 3.64 -2.00 -25.41
CA HIS A 352 3.81 -1.52 -24.05
C HIS A 352 4.82 -2.38 -23.32
N GLN A 353 5.73 -1.74 -22.57
CA GLN A 353 6.72 -2.42 -21.74
C GLN A 353 6.04 -3.06 -20.53
N LEU A 354 6.52 -4.26 -20.17
CA LEU A 354 6.20 -4.91 -18.91
C LEU A 354 7.48 -5.43 -18.26
N PHE A 355 7.46 -5.49 -16.93
CA PHE A 355 8.53 -6.08 -16.13
C PHE A 355 8.06 -7.41 -15.56
N VAL A 356 8.97 -8.39 -15.57
CA VAL A 356 8.80 -9.71 -15.01
C VAL A 356 9.66 -9.77 -13.75
N GLU A 357 9.01 -9.76 -12.59
CA GLU A 357 9.64 -9.47 -11.30
C GLU A 357 9.38 -10.61 -10.31
N PRO A 358 10.42 -11.16 -9.62
CA PRO A 358 10.22 -12.18 -8.59
C PRO A 358 9.48 -11.62 -7.37
N MET A 359 8.60 -12.43 -6.78
CA MET A 359 7.84 -12.07 -5.57
C MET A 359 8.61 -12.37 -4.26
N GLY A 360 9.68 -13.13 -4.32
CA GLY A 360 10.50 -13.53 -3.18
C GLY A 360 11.50 -14.61 -3.55
N MET A 361 12.41 -14.94 -2.61
CA MET A 361 13.42 -15.97 -2.82
C MET A 361 12.89 -17.40 -2.60
N GLN A 362 11.85 -17.55 -1.81
CA GLN A 362 11.28 -18.85 -1.43
C GLN A 362 9.92 -19.12 -2.12
N THR A 363 9.71 -18.51 -3.29
CA THR A 363 8.50 -18.72 -4.08
C THR A 363 8.83 -18.77 -5.56
N GLU A 364 8.04 -19.51 -6.32
CA GLU A 364 8.10 -19.57 -7.77
C GLU A 364 7.14 -18.53 -8.43
N GLU A 365 6.53 -17.65 -7.65
CA GLU A 365 5.64 -16.60 -8.16
C GLU A 365 6.43 -15.44 -8.78
N TYR A 366 6.05 -15.07 -9.99
CA TYR A 366 6.53 -13.87 -10.69
C TYR A 366 5.38 -12.90 -10.97
N TYR A 367 5.66 -11.61 -10.78
CA TYR A 367 4.73 -10.50 -10.98
C TYR A 367 4.94 -9.87 -12.36
N LEU A 368 3.86 -9.64 -13.10
CA LEU A 368 3.92 -9.04 -14.44
C LEU A 368 3.56 -7.55 -14.39
N GLN A 369 4.49 -6.71 -13.95
CA GLN A 369 4.24 -5.28 -13.81
C GLN A 369 3.92 -4.64 -15.17
N GLY A 370 2.82 -3.90 -15.22
CA GLY A 370 2.35 -3.25 -16.43
C GLY A 370 1.14 -3.92 -17.07
N MET A 371 0.82 -5.17 -16.64
CA MET A 371 -0.26 -6.01 -17.18
C MET A 371 -1.47 -6.11 -16.24
N SER A 372 -1.69 -5.10 -15.38
CA SER A 372 -2.92 -5.05 -14.56
C SER A 372 -4.16 -5.10 -15.45
N SER A 373 -5.08 -6.01 -15.16
CA SER A 373 -6.27 -6.27 -15.96
C SER A 373 -7.46 -6.65 -15.09
N SER A 374 -8.66 -6.43 -15.61
CA SER A 374 -9.91 -6.95 -15.06
C SER A 374 -10.65 -7.88 -16.03
N LEU A 375 -10.04 -8.20 -17.16
CA LEU A 375 -10.60 -9.16 -18.12
C LEU A 375 -10.74 -10.56 -17.52
N PRO A 376 -11.61 -11.42 -18.06
CA PRO A 376 -11.73 -12.81 -17.61
C PRO A 376 -10.43 -13.59 -17.76
N GLU A 377 -10.24 -14.62 -16.95
CA GLU A 377 -8.99 -15.40 -16.87
C GLU A 377 -8.61 -16.06 -18.21
N ASP A 378 -9.59 -16.55 -18.98
CA ASP A 378 -9.37 -17.10 -20.32
C ASP A 378 -8.74 -16.08 -21.28
N VAL A 379 -9.20 -14.83 -21.22
CA VAL A 379 -8.64 -13.74 -22.02
C VAL A 379 -7.26 -13.34 -21.51
N GLN A 380 -7.08 -13.33 -20.18
CA GLN A 380 -5.77 -13.05 -19.58
C GLN A 380 -4.73 -14.06 -20.06
N LEU A 381 -5.04 -15.34 -20.03
CA LEU A 381 -4.15 -16.39 -20.52
C LEU A 381 -3.87 -16.25 -22.02
N ALA A 382 -4.91 -15.96 -22.82
CA ALA A 382 -4.78 -15.81 -24.25
C ALA A 382 -3.84 -14.65 -24.63
N PHE A 383 -4.00 -13.45 -24.06
CA PHE A 383 -3.13 -12.33 -24.40
C PHE A 383 -1.72 -12.47 -23.82
N LEU A 384 -1.56 -13.07 -22.63
CA LEU A 384 -0.22 -13.30 -22.07
C LEU A 384 0.62 -14.24 -22.94
N ARG A 385 0.02 -15.26 -23.50
CA ARG A 385 0.70 -16.23 -24.38
C ARG A 385 1.14 -15.68 -25.74
N THR A 386 0.73 -14.47 -26.09
CA THR A 386 1.25 -13.76 -27.27
C THR A 386 2.54 -12.99 -27.00
N ILE A 387 2.94 -12.85 -25.75
CA ILE A 387 4.08 -12.03 -25.32
C ILE A 387 5.34 -12.90 -25.33
N ARG A 388 6.41 -12.36 -25.94
CA ARG A 388 7.68 -13.05 -26.03
C ARG A 388 8.22 -13.45 -24.66
N GLY A 389 8.53 -14.73 -24.49
CA GLY A 389 8.99 -15.36 -23.25
C GLY A 389 7.87 -15.77 -22.29
N LEU A 390 6.58 -15.56 -22.68
CA LEU A 390 5.40 -15.97 -21.93
C LEU A 390 4.50 -16.94 -22.72
N GLU A 391 4.97 -17.51 -23.83
CA GLU A 391 4.19 -18.36 -24.74
C GLU A 391 3.60 -19.59 -24.04
N HIS A 392 4.29 -20.07 -23.00
CA HIS A 392 3.88 -21.24 -22.21
C HIS A 392 3.45 -20.88 -20.78
N VAL A 393 3.13 -19.60 -20.54
CA VAL A 393 2.85 -19.09 -19.21
C VAL A 393 1.73 -19.84 -18.49
N GLU A 394 1.96 -20.14 -17.21
CA GLU A 394 1.01 -20.72 -16.26
C GLU A 394 0.61 -19.65 -15.25
N ILE A 395 -0.67 -19.28 -15.20
CA ILE A 395 -1.20 -18.32 -14.23
C ILE A 395 -1.37 -19.03 -12.89
N MET A 396 -0.74 -18.51 -11.84
CA MET A 396 -0.93 -18.95 -10.45
C MET A 396 -2.06 -18.16 -9.76
N ARG A 397 -2.18 -16.84 -10.08
CA ARG A 397 -3.25 -15.96 -9.60
C ARG A 397 -3.69 -15.07 -10.76
N PRO A 398 -4.96 -15.02 -11.10
CA PRO A 398 -5.46 -14.10 -12.13
C PRO A 398 -5.27 -12.64 -11.72
N ALA A 399 -5.19 -11.76 -12.70
CA ALA A 399 -5.31 -10.33 -12.50
C ALA A 399 -6.75 -9.98 -12.09
N TYR A 400 -6.91 -8.91 -11.32
CA TYR A 400 -8.22 -8.41 -10.93
C TYR A 400 -8.24 -6.89 -10.74
N ALA A 401 -9.41 -6.30 -10.81
CA ALA A 401 -9.67 -4.97 -10.28
C ALA A 401 -10.32 -5.09 -8.89
N ILE A 402 -10.03 -4.14 -8.01
CA ILE A 402 -10.68 -4.01 -6.71
C ILE A 402 -11.21 -2.61 -6.54
N GLU A 403 -12.49 -2.48 -6.16
CA GLU A 403 -13.11 -1.26 -5.68
C GLU A 403 -13.09 -1.22 -4.17
N TYR A 404 -12.98 -0.03 -3.62
CA TYR A 404 -12.95 0.20 -2.16
C TYR A 404 -13.42 1.63 -1.84
N ASP A 405 -13.88 1.83 -0.60
CA ASP A 405 -14.27 3.14 -0.12
C ASP A 405 -13.08 3.87 0.51
N CYS A 406 -13.08 5.19 0.37
CA CYS A 406 -12.15 6.11 1.00
C CYS A 406 -12.90 7.38 1.45
N VAL A 407 -12.34 8.12 2.42
CA VAL A 407 -12.88 9.41 2.80
C VAL A 407 -12.50 10.48 1.77
N ASP A 408 -13.33 11.50 1.61
CA ASP A 408 -12.91 12.73 0.94
C ASP A 408 -11.83 13.40 1.80
N PRO A 409 -10.55 13.47 1.35
CA PRO A 409 -9.48 13.94 2.21
C PRO A 409 -9.59 15.42 2.60
N THR A 410 -10.44 16.19 1.92
CA THR A 410 -10.75 17.57 2.33
C THR A 410 -11.54 17.65 3.64
N GLU A 411 -12.05 16.52 4.14
CA GLU A 411 -12.64 16.40 5.49
C GLU A 411 -11.58 16.36 6.61
N LEU A 412 -10.28 16.26 6.24
CA LEU A 412 -9.17 16.18 7.19
C LEU A 412 -8.42 17.51 7.31
N ARG A 413 -7.80 17.71 8.46
CA ARG A 413 -6.83 18.79 8.73
C ARG A 413 -5.44 18.40 8.20
N ALA A 414 -4.50 19.33 8.20
CA ALA A 414 -3.10 19.04 7.87
C ALA A 414 -2.42 18.07 8.85
N SER A 415 -3.00 17.86 10.05
CA SER A 415 -2.61 16.80 10.99
C SER A 415 -3.16 15.42 10.64
N LEU A 416 -3.94 15.30 9.56
CA LEU A 416 -4.75 14.14 9.17
C LEU A 416 -5.89 13.79 10.14
N GLU A 417 -6.19 14.66 11.09
CA GLU A 417 -7.36 14.56 11.96
C GLU A 417 -8.64 15.01 11.23
N SER A 418 -9.75 14.34 11.50
CA SER A 418 -11.06 14.73 11.00
C SER A 418 -11.43 16.15 11.47
N LYS A 419 -12.00 16.96 10.57
CA LYS A 419 -12.57 18.26 10.92
C LYS A 419 -13.84 18.16 11.75
N LYS A 420 -14.53 17.01 11.71
CA LYS A 420 -15.83 16.77 12.37
C LYS A 420 -15.71 16.02 13.68
N ILE A 421 -14.76 15.10 13.79
CA ILE A 421 -14.64 14.19 14.93
C ILE A 421 -13.24 14.31 15.50
N ALA A 422 -13.13 14.89 16.69
CA ALA A 422 -11.88 15.02 17.39
C ALA A 422 -11.31 13.64 17.80
N GLY A 423 -10.01 13.43 17.62
CA GLY A 423 -9.35 12.16 17.89
C GLY A 423 -9.52 11.12 16.79
N LEU A 424 -10.21 11.41 15.68
CA LEU A 424 -10.32 10.51 14.54
C LEU A 424 -9.35 10.95 13.44
N PHE A 425 -8.42 10.09 13.07
CA PHE A 425 -7.40 10.32 12.04
C PHE A 425 -7.59 9.36 10.85
N GLY A 426 -7.22 9.79 9.67
CA GLY A 426 -7.18 8.94 8.48
C GLY A 426 -5.76 8.80 7.93
N ALA A 427 -5.43 7.64 7.33
CA ALA A 427 -4.12 7.42 6.71
C ALA A 427 -4.18 6.47 5.50
N GLY A 428 -3.30 6.73 4.53
CA GLY A 428 -3.09 5.88 3.38
C GLY A 428 -4.21 5.92 2.36
N GLN A 429 -4.60 4.76 1.83
CA GLN A 429 -5.66 4.66 0.81
C GLN A 429 -7.02 5.10 1.33
N PHE A 430 -7.27 5.02 2.62
CA PHE A 430 -8.45 5.60 3.24
C PHE A 430 -8.59 7.09 2.96
N ASN A 431 -7.50 7.84 2.85
CA ASN A 431 -7.48 9.26 2.48
C ASN A 431 -7.45 9.50 0.96
N GLY A 432 -7.74 8.49 0.14
CA GLY A 432 -7.78 8.60 -1.31
C GLY A 432 -6.42 8.59 -2.02
N SER A 433 -5.33 8.29 -1.33
CA SER A 433 -4.02 8.07 -1.98
C SER A 433 -3.88 6.64 -2.51
N SER A 434 -2.87 6.39 -3.38
CA SER A 434 -2.55 5.07 -3.91
C SER A 434 -1.05 4.85 -3.95
N GLY A 435 -0.56 3.92 -3.14
CA GLY A 435 0.84 3.51 -3.05
C GLY A 435 1.27 3.24 -1.62
N TYR A 436 2.23 2.33 -1.47
CA TYR A 436 2.71 1.89 -0.16
C TYR A 436 3.45 3.00 0.59
N GLU A 437 4.24 3.79 -0.14
CA GLU A 437 5.06 4.86 0.39
C GLU A 437 4.20 6.06 0.82
N GLU A 438 3.18 6.40 0.02
CA GLU A 438 2.20 7.42 0.38
C GLU A 438 1.40 6.99 1.62
N ALA A 439 1.08 5.69 1.72
CA ALA A 439 0.37 5.15 2.87
C ALA A 439 1.22 5.19 4.14
N ALA A 440 2.48 4.74 4.06
CA ALA A 440 3.43 4.78 5.17
C ALA A 440 3.69 6.22 5.67
N ALA A 441 3.89 7.17 4.76
CA ALA A 441 4.10 8.58 5.08
C ALA A 441 2.91 9.16 5.86
N GLN A 442 1.69 8.94 5.37
CA GLN A 442 0.48 9.39 6.05
C GLN A 442 0.27 8.67 7.38
N GLY A 443 0.57 7.36 7.44
CA GLY A 443 0.51 6.58 8.67
C GLY A 443 1.41 7.16 9.75
N LEU A 444 2.67 7.44 9.41
CA LEU A 444 3.63 8.07 10.33
C LEU A 444 3.10 9.41 10.88
N VAL A 445 2.61 10.29 9.99
CA VAL A 445 2.05 11.60 10.39
C VAL A 445 0.80 11.44 11.26
N ALA A 446 -0.12 10.56 10.89
CA ALA A 446 -1.34 10.31 11.65
C ALA A 446 -1.05 9.71 13.04
N GLY A 447 -0.11 8.76 13.12
CA GLY A 447 0.30 8.16 14.39
C GLY A 447 0.99 9.15 15.33
N ILE A 448 1.89 10.00 14.80
CA ILE A 448 2.50 11.09 15.56
C ILE A 448 1.40 12.02 16.11
N ASN A 449 0.48 12.47 15.26
CA ASN A 449 -0.56 13.41 15.67
C ASN A 449 -1.60 12.80 16.60
N ALA A 450 -1.93 11.51 16.44
CA ALA A 450 -2.78 10.82 17.40
C ALA A 450 -2.15 10.78 18.80
N ALA A 451 -0.85 10.47 18.89
CA ALA A 451 -0.12 10.48 20.15
C ALA A 451 -0.04 11.90 20.76
N LEU A 452 0.29 12.91 19.96
CA LEU A 452 0.36 14.29 20.42
C LEU A 452 -1.01 14.81 20.91
N ALA A 453 -2.08 14.48 20.21
CA ALA A 453 -3.45 14.84 20.60
C ALA A 453 -3.85 14.23 21.95
N VAL A 454 -3.53 12.95 22.18
CA VAL A 454 -3.74 12.26 23.46
C VAL A 454 -2.93 12.92 24.58
N GLN A 455 -1.70 13.35 24.28
CA GLN A 455 -0.81 14.02 25.24
C GLN A 455 -1.14 15.52 25.44
N GLY A 456 -2.14 16.07 24.75
CA GLY A 456 -2.49 17.50 24.82
C GLY A 456 -1.41 18.42 24.23
N LYS A 457 -0.56 17.91 23.33
CA LYS A 457 0.51 18.65 22.67
C LYS A 457 0.04 19.24 21.33
N PRO A 458 0.69 20.31 20.83
CA PRO A 458 0.42 20.84 19.51
C PRO A 458 0.61 19.83 18.40
N ALA A 459 -0.22 19.91 17.36
CA ALA A 459 -0.13 19.02 16.20
C ALA A 459 1.19 19.22 15.44
N PHE A 460 1.76 18.12 14.97
CA PHE A 460 2.89 18.08 14.05
C PHE A 460 2.40 18.23 12.61
N VAL A 461 2.77 19.32 11.97
CA VAL A 461 2.40 19.64 10.59
C VAL A 461 3.67 20.00 9.83
N MET A 462 3.87 19.39 8.67
CA MET A 462 5.00 19.67 7.78
C MET A 462 4.57 20.57 6.62
N ASP A 463 5.39 21.56 6.33
CA ASP A 463 5.23 22.46 5.20
C ASP A 463 5.65 21.79 3.86
N ARG A 464 5.05 22.24 2.76
CA ARG A 464 5.41 21.83 1.38
C ARG A 464 6.87 22.12 1.04
N ALA A 465 7.45 23.18 1.60
CA ALA A 465 8.86 23.54 1.40
C ALA A 465 9.82 22.69 2.24
N GLN A 466 9.34 21.96 3.23
CA GLN A 466 10.15 21.12 4.13
C GLN A 466 10.26 19.68 3.63
N SER A 467 9.18 19.14 2.99
CA SER A 467 9.14 17.71 2.65
C SER A 467 8.15 17.36 1.53
N TYR A 468 8.40 16.24 0.87
CA TYR A 468 7.42 15.58 0.01
C TYR A 468 6.22 15.06 0.82
N ILE A 469 6.42 14.67 2.08
CA ILE A 469 5.32 14.30 2.99
C ILE A 469 4.41 15.51 3.23
N GLY A 470 4.98 16.70 3.46
CA GLY A 470 4.21 17.94 3.55
C GLY A 470 3.44 18.26 2.26
N THR A 471 4.08 18.12 1.11
CA THR A 471 3.42 18.28 -0.20
C THR A 471 2.26 17.28 -0.38
N LEU A 472 2.46 16.01 -0.02
CA LEU A 472 1.44 14.96 -0.09
C LEU A 472 0.22 15.29 0.77
N VAL A 473 0.45 15.62 2.03
CA VAL A 473 -0.63 15.93 2.98
C VAL A 473 -1.38 17.19 2.55
N ASP A 474 -0.66 18.26 2.21
CA ASP A 474 -1.27 19.50 1.78
C ASP A 474 -2.13 19.34 0.51
N ASP A 475 -1.62 18.64 -0.52
CA ASP A 475 -2.41 18.35 -1.73
C ASP A 475 -3.71 17.61 -1.40
N LEU A 476 -3.66 16.59 -0.52
CA LEU A 476 -4.84 15.82 -0.12
C LEU A 476 -5.88 16.68 0.60
N VAL A 477 -5.47 17.42 1.64
CA VAL A 477 -6.43 18.10 2.54
C VAL A 477 -6.94 19.44 1.99
N THR A 478 -6.22 20.05 1.03
CA THR A 478 -6.59 21.34 0.43
C THR A 478 -7.25 21.19 -0.94
N LYS A 479 -6.66 20.38 -1.83
CA LYS A 479 -7.13 20.18 -3.21
C LYS A 479 -8.06 18.98 -3.32
N GLY A 480 -7.94 18.01 -2.42
CA GLY A 480 -8.63 16.71 -2.53
C GLY A 480 -8.09 15.86 -3.67
N CYS A 481 -8.84 14.84 -4.04
CA CYS A 481 -8.49 13.95 -5.16
C CYS A 481 -9.75 13.48 -5.87
N GLU A 482 -9.79 13.63 -7.19
CA GLU A 482 -10.86 13.09 -8.04
C GLU A 482 -10.55 11.65 -8.50
N ASP A 483 -9.26 11.32 -8.58
CA ASP A 483 -8.72 9.99 -8.84
C ASP A 483 -7.71 9.62 -7.74
N PRO A 484 -7.38 8.33 -7.52
CA PRO A 484 -6.41 7.92 -6.51
C PRO A 484 -5.10 8.70 -6.61
N TYR A 485 -4.81 9.51 -5.57
CA TYR A 485 -3.64 10.39 -5.54
C TYR A 485 -2.35 9.57 -5.54
N ARG A 486 -1.38 10.04 -6.31
CA ARG A 486 -0.03 9.48 -6.33
C ARG A 486 1.00 10.61 -6.31
N MET A 487 2.02 10.44 -5.44
CA MET A 487 3.12 11.40 -5.38
C MET A 487 4.00 11.34 -6.62
N MET A 488 4.34 12.51 -7.14
CA MET A 488 5.25 12.71 -8.28
C MET A 488 6.14 13.92 -8.01
N THR A 489 7.36 13.92 -8.59
CA THR A 489 8.30 15.05 -8.43
C THR A 489 7.73 16.38 -8.93
N SER A 490 6.86 16.34 -9.95
CA SER A 490 6.21 17.53 -10.50
C SER A 490 5.16 18.17 -9.59
N ARG A 491 4.77 17.52 -8.48
CA ARG A 491 3.82 18.07 -7.52
C ARG A 491 4.47 18.99 -6.49
N SER A 492 5.78 18.90 -6.32
CA SER A 492 6.54 19.78 -5.41
C SER A 492 7.19 20.92 -6.19
N GLU A 493 6.91 22.14 -5.76
CA GLU A 493 7.53 23.38 -6.23
C GLU A 493 9.02 23.47 -5.80
N TYR A 494 9.39 22.73 -4.77
CA TYR A 494 10.71 22.72 -4.14
C TYR A 494 11.55 21.50 -4.48
N SER A 495 11.26 20.81 -5.59
CA SER A 495 11.90 19.54 -5.96
C SER A 495 13.45 19.61 -6.05
N LEU A 496 14.03 20.77 -6.33
CA LEU A 496 15.49 20.95 -6.39
C LEU A 496 16.15 20.85 -5.00
N ILE A 497 15.45 21.23 -3.93
CA ILE A 497 15.98 21.20 -2.57
C ILE A 497 15.43 20.00 -1.76
N LEU A 498 14.29 19.46 -2.14
CA LEU A 498 13.68 18.28 -1.48
C LEU A 498 14.20 16.99 -2.13
N ARG A 499 15.48 16.69 -1.94
CA ARG A 499 16.09 15.49 -2.53
C ARG A 499 16.01 14.32 -1.54
N GLN A 500 16.08 13.10 -2.08
CA GLN A 500 16.13 11.89 -1.25
C GLN A 500 17.45 11.76 -0.45
N ASP A 501 18.55 12.30 -1.00
CA ASP A 501 19.89 12.20 -0.41
C ASP A 501 20.11 13.13 0.79
N ASN A 502 19.28 14.17 0.95
CA ASN A 502 19.37 15.13 2.04
C ASN A 502 18.17 15.09 3.01
N ALA A 503 17.34 14.06 2.94
CA ALA A 503 16.15 13.95 3.80
C ALA A 503 16.52 13.90 5.29
N ASP A 504 17.65 13.28 5.63
CA ASP A 504 18.19 13.24 6.99
C ASP A 504 18.51 14.64 7.52
N GLN A 505 19.21 15.47 6.74
CA GLN A 505 19.54 16.83 7.13
C GLN A 505 18.29 17.69 7.40
N ARG A 506 17.24 17.51 6.59
CA ARG A 506 15.99 18.29 6.69
C ARG A 506 15.09 17.84 7.82
N LEU A 507 14.94 16.53 8.04
CA LEU A 507 13.86 15.97 8.84
C LEU A 507 14.34 15.19 10.08
N MET A 508 15.57 14.70 10.12
CA MET A 508 16.05 13.96 11.29
C MET A 508 16.08 14.81 12.56
N PRO A 509 16.39 16.13 12.51
CA PRO A 509 16.25 16.99 13.70
C PRO A 509 14.81 17.02 14.23
N LEU A 510 13.79 16.98 13.37
CA LEU A 510 12.39 16.94 13.77
C LEU A 510 12.04 15.57 14.37
N GLY A 511 12.47 14.47 13.74
CA GLY A 511 12.28 13.12 14.26
C GLY A 511 12.92 12.92 15.64
N HIS A 512 14.11 13.49 15.85
CA HIS A 512 14.81 13.47 17.14
C HIS A 512 14.05 14.30 18.19
N ALA A 513 13.64 15.51 17.87
CA ALA A 513 12.87 16.38 18.77
C ALA A 513 11.52 15.78 19.19
N LEU A 514 10.90 14.97 18.32
CA LEU A 514 9.70 14.19 18.64
C LEU A 514 10.01 12.98 19.56
N GLY A 515 11.24 12.47 19.57
CA GLY A 515 11.62 11.26 20.30
C GLY A 515 11.53 9.96 19.47
N LEU A 516 11.37 10.04 18.14
CA LEU A 516 11.29 8.90 17.24
C LEU A 516 12.66 8.47 16.69
N VAL A 517 13.63 9.37 16.70
CA VAL A 517 15.02 9.11 16.28
C VAL A 517 15.92 9.12 17.52
N SER A 518 16.74 8.08 17.68
CA SER A 518 17.68 7.98 18.79
C SER A 518 18.79 9.03 18.71
N GLU A 519 19.35 9.40 19.88
CA GLU A 519 20.50 10.30 19.98
C GLU A 519 21.66 9.80 19.13
N GLU A 520 21.97 8.51 19.14
CA GLU A 520 23.04 7.91 18.35
C GLU A 520 22.87 8.16 16.85
N ARG A 521 21.68 7.93 16.29
CA ARG A 521 21.40 8.20 14.88
C ARG A 521 21.50 9.70 14.55
N TYR A 522 21.03 10.53 15.47
CA TYR A 522 21.10 11.97 15.31
C TYR A 522 22.54 12.48 15.30
N GLN A 523 23.39 12.02 16.23
CA GLN A 523 24.80 12.37 16.28
C GLN A 523 25.56 11.89 15.04
N HIS A 524 25.29 10.68 14.55
CA HIS A 524 25.88 10.17 13.31
C HIS A 524 25.54 11.07 12.10
N MET A 525 24.31 11.59 12.02
CA MET A 525 23.92 12.55 10.99
C MET A 525 24.70 13.86 11.14
N LEU A 526 24.88 14.38 12.34
CA LEU A 526 25.64 15.62 12.58
C LEU A 526 27.11 15.46 12.18
N GLU A 527 27.75 14.35 12.53
CA GLU A 527 29.12 14.02 12.14
C GLU A 527 29.27 13.95 10.60
N LYS A 528 28.34 13.29 9.92
CA LYS A 528 28.30 13.24 8.45
C LYS A 528 28.33 14.64 7.85
N TYR A 529 27.50 15.56 8.31
CA TYR A 529 27.42 16.91 7.75
C TYR A 529 28.59 17.80 8.19
N GLN A 530 29.23 17.54 9.33
CA GLN A 530 30.50 18.17 9.69
C GLN A 530 31.60 17.78 8.69
N LEU A 531 31.72 16.47 8.36
CA LEU A 531 32.67 15.98 7.36
C LEU A 531 32.40 16.59 5.98
N VAL A 532 31.15 16.66 5.55
CA VAL A 532 30.74 17.31 4.29
C VAL A 532 31.16 18.79 4.28
N ALA A 533 30.95 19.51 5.38
CA ALA A 533 31.33 20.92 5.48
C ALA A 533 32.86 21.11 5.48
N GLN A 534 33.60 20.20 6.10
CA GLN A 534 35.08 20.20 6.10
C GLN A 534 35.60 19.94 4.68
N GLU A 535 35.08 18.92 4.02
CA GLU A 535 35.48 18.55 2.67
C GLU A 535 35.18 19.66 1.64
N LYS A 536 33.99 20.29 1.76
CA LYS A 536 33.64 21.44 0.95
C LYS A 536 34.66 22.57 1.10
N LYS A 537 35.02 22.95 2.33
CA LYS A 537 36.05 23.93 2.61
C LYS A 537 37.43 23.53 2.07
N ARG A 538 37.78 22.23 2.12
CA ARG A 538 39.02 21.72 1.55
C ARG A 538 39.03 21.90 0.05
N VAL A 539 37.98 21.51 -0.66
CA VAL A 539 37.84 21.63 -2.11
C VAL A 539 37.91 23.12 -2.54
N GLU A 540 37.16 24.01 -1.84
CA GLU A 540 37.14 25.45 -2.12
C GLU A 540 38.52 26.12 -1.97
N LYS A 541 39.41 25.54 -1.14
CA LYS A 541 40.78 26.04 -0.93
C LYS A 541 41.81 25.33 -1.80
N THR A 542 41.44 24.25 -2.48
CA THR A 542 42.37 23.50 -3.33
C THR A 542 42.36 24.07 -4.71
N ASN A 543 43.50 24.62 -5.13
CA ASN A 543 43.69 25.12 -6.50
C ASN A 543 44.44 24.06 -7.31
N ILE A 544 43.88 23.68 -8.44
CA ILE A 544 44.49 22.76 -9.40
C ILE A 544 44.97 23.56 -10.59
N ALA A 545 46.31 23.65 -10.76
CA ALA A 545 46.90 24.27 -11.91
C ALA A 545 46.87 23.34 -13.15
N PRO A 546 46.71 23.85 -14.37
CA PRO A 546 46.78 23.02 -15.56
C PRO A 546 48.19 22.41 -15.69
N SER A 547 48.24 21.10 -15.88
CA SER A 547 49.47 20.37 -16.24
C SER A 547 49.15 19.34 -17.33
N PRO A 548 50.17 18.86 -18.08
CA PRO A 548 49.95 17.81 -19.07
C PRO A 548 49.31 16.55 -18.48
N GLU A 549 49.71 16.15 -17.27
CA GLU A 549 49.18 14.96 -16.59
C GLU A 549 47.71 15.15 -16.21
N ILE A 550 47.36 16.32 -15.64
CA ILE A 550 45.96 16.61 -15.25
C ILE A 550 45.07 16.70 -16.49
N ASN A 551 45.56 17.35 -17.56
CA ASN A 551 44.79 17.45 -18.78
C ASN A 551 44.60 16.10 -19.48
N ALA A 552 45.61 15.24 -19.51
CA ALA A 552 45.50 13.89 -20.01
C ALA A 552 44.50 13.03 -19.16
N PHE A 553 44.54 13.22 -17.85
CA PHE A 553 43.55 12.57 -16.95
C PHE A 553 42.11 13.02 -17.25
N LEU A 554 41.87 14.33 -17.38
CA LEU A 554 40.56 14.91 -17.70
C LEU A 554 40.06 14.43 -19.06
N GLU A 555 40.89 14.43 -20.08
CA GLU A 555 40.55 13.95 -21.42
C GLU A 555 40.22 12.46 -21.43
N SER A 556 40.97 11.63 -20.69
CA SER A 556 40.68 10.20 -20.54
C SER A 556 39.32 9.91 -19.89
N HIS A 557 38.78 10.89 -19.17
CA HIS A 557 37.46 10.84 -18.52
C HIS A 557 36.38 11.64 -19.28
N GLY A 558 36.67 12.03 -20.51
CA GLY A 558 35.71 12.75 -21.38
C GLY A 558 35.42 14.18 -20.92
N THR A 559 36.32 14.80 -20.14
CA THR A 559 36.21 16.18 -19.64
C THR A 559 37.18 17.07 -20.42
N ALA A 560 36.81 18.33 -20.66
CA ALA A 560 37.67 19.28 -21.33
C ALA A 560 38.93 19.57 -20.48
N PRO A 561 40.11 19.81 -21.14
CA PRO A 561 41.32 20.18 -20.44
C PRO A 561 41.18 21.54 -19.75
N LEU A 562 41.91 21.75 -18.67
CA LEU A 562 42.00 23.04 -17.99
C LEU A 562 42.88 24.01 -18.79
N ALA A 563 42.35 25.18 -19.08
CA ALA A 563 43.12 26.30 -19.67
C ALA A 563 43.73 27.18 -18.58
N THR A 564 43.09 27.31 -17.44
CA THR A 564 43.52 28.07 -16.26
C THR A 564 43.34 27.26 -15.00
N GLY A 565 44.00 27.61 -13.90
CA GLY A 565 43.76 26.97 -12.59
C GLY A 565 42.31 27.14 -12.15
N CYS A 566 41.77 26.11 -11.49
CA CYS A 566 40.42 26.07 -10.93
C CYS A 566 40.45 25.66 -9.45
#